data_62cb6a630f151dfc2d15d23501f80088
#
_entry.id   62cb6a630f151dfc2d15d23501f80088
#
_cell.length_a   1.000
_cell.length_b   1.000
_cell.length_c   1.000
_cell.angle_alpha   90.00
_cell.angle_beta   90.00
_cell.angle_gamma   90.00
#
_symmetry.space_group_name_H-M   'P 1'
#
loop_
_entity.id
_entity.type
_entity.pdbx_description
1 polymer ?
#
loop_
_entity_poly.entity_id
_entity_poly.type
_entity_poly.pdbx_seq_one_letter_code
_entity_poly.pdbx_strand_id
1 'polypeptide(L)'
;GTVYVGDLAGVLHAVAAQDGKAAWTFKTGAEIRASPVVAGGTVLVGGYDNRLHALDPKTGASRWFFETDGQVHATSAVDAGLAYVAGCDGELRAIRVADGKQAFSIPSGGYTGASPALQGGRAFYGTFEDEVLGVDLEARKVAWRYQHPQRRFPFYSSAALGDGKVVLGGRDKHVHALDAATGKAAWTFATRARVDSSPAIAGGRVFV
;
A
#
# COMPACT_ATOMS: atom_id res chain seq x y z
N GLY A 1 12.86 16.77 12.78
CA GLY A 1 12.25 15.60 12.16
C GLY A 1 13.20 14.90 11.19
N THR A 2 12.84 13.69 10.79
CA THR A 2 13.62 12.88 9.83
C THR A 2 12.72 12.51 8.65
N VAL A 3 13.27 12.61 7.45
CA VAL A 3 12.66 12.12 6.21
C VAL A 3 13.30 10.79 5.86
N TYR A 4 12.47 9.81 5.48
CA TYR A 4 12.93 8.51 5.02
C TYR A 4 12.56 8.35 3.55
N VAL A 5 13.51 7.89 2.72
CA VAL A 5 13.30 7.65 1.29
C VAL A 5 14.11 6.46 0.83
N GLY A 6 13.46 5.56 0.08
CA GLY A 6 14.11 4.43 -0.57
C GLY A 6 14.53 4.78 -2.01
N ASP A 7 15.57 4.14 -2.52
CA ASP A 7 16.01 4.28 -3.89
C ASP A 7 16.01 2.95 -4.65
N LEU A 8 16.19 3.03 -5.97
CA LEU A 8 16.27 1.86 -6.85
C LEU A 8 17.59 1.08 -6.75
N ALA A 9 18.59 1.64 -6.05
CA ALA A 9 19.79 0.90 -5.69
C ALA A 9 19.58 0.03 -4.45
N GLY A 10 18.38 0.08 -3.82
CA GLY A 10 18.03 -0.66 -2.63
C GLY A 10 18.57 -0.04 -1.34
N VAL A 11 18.77 1.27 -1.32
CA VAL A 11 19.20 1.98 -0.12
C VAL A 11 18.03 2.77 0.44
N LEU A 12 17.74 2.56 1.71
CA LEU A 12 16.89 3.43 2.51
C LEU A 12 17.76 4.51 3.16
N HIS A 13 17.42 5.77 2.92
CA HIS A 13 18.09 6.93 3.47
C HIS A 13 17.24 7.56 4.56
N ALA A 14 17.85 7.89 5.69
CA ALA A 14 17.28 8.77 6.71
C ALA A 14 18.00 10.12 6.66
N VAL A 15 17.25 11.17 6.47
CA VAL A 15 17.77 12.52 6.23
C VAL A 15 17.13 13.48 7.21
N ALA A 16 17.93 14.35 7.82
CA ALA A 16 17.41 15.40 8.69
C ALA A 16 16.55 16.38 7.87
N ALA A 17 15.29 16.58 8.29
CA ALA A 17 14.34 17.44 7.57
C ALA A 17 14.75 18.92 7.58
N GLN A 18 15.59 19.33 8.54
CA GLN A 18 15.99 20.71 8.75
C GLN A 18 17.04 21.17 7.74
N ASP A 19 18.03 20.33 7.43
CA ASP A 19 19.23 20.73 6.68
C ASP A 19 19.66 19.73 5.60
N GLY A 20 18.90 18.64 5.41
CA GLY A 20 19.15 17.63 4.40
C GLY A 20 20.36 16.73 4.68
N LYS A 21 20.95 16.78 5.87
CA LYS A 21 22.08 15.92 6.20
C LYS A 21 21.65 14.48 6.41
N ALA A 22 22.45 13.55 5.87
CA ALA A 22 22.26 12.13 6.08
C ALA A 22 22.48 11.78 7.57
N ALA A 23 21.50 11.11 8.18
CA ALA A 23 21.60 10.58 9.53
C ALA A 23 22.13 9.15 9.51
N TRP A 24 21.54 8.30 8.67
CA TRP A 24 21.97 6.92 8.45
C TRP A 24 21.43 6.39 7.12
N THR A 25 21.96 5.27 6.67
CA THR A 25 21.47 4.50 5.54
C THR A 25 21.34 3.03 5.91
N PHE A 26 20.43 2.34 5.23
CA PHE A 26 20.25 0.88 5.35
C PHE A 26 20.17 0.28 3.94
N LYS A 27 20.91 -0.80 3.70
CA LYS A 27 20.93 -1.50 2.41
C LYS A 27 20.04 -2.74 2.46
N THR A 28 19.05 -2.80 1.57
CA THR A 28 18.25 -4.01 1.30
C THR A 28 18.95 -4.89 0.26
N GLY A 29 18.38 -6.08 0.00
CA GLY A 29 18.93 -7.01 -1.01
C GLY A 29 18.61 -6.61 -2.46
N ALA A 30 17.64 -5.71 -2.68
CA ALA A 30 17.18 -5.28 -4.01
C ALA A 30 16.51 -3.89 -3.94
N GLU A 31 15.93 -3.43 -5.04
CA GLU A 31 15.26 -2.13 -5.17
C GLU A 31 14.23 -1.85 -4.06
N ILE A 32 14.11 -0.59 -3.65
CA ILE A 32 13.03 -0.10 -2.79
C ILE A 32 12.12 0.79 -3.65
N ARG A 33 10.88 0.32 -3.87
CA ARG A 33 9.82 1.08 -4.57
C ARG A 33 8.71 1.50 -3.62
N ALA A 34 8.54 0.78 -2.51
CA ALA A 34 7.60 1.14 -1.46
C ALA A 34 8.04 2.41 -0.71
N SER A 35 7.11 3.26 -0.35
CA SER A 35 7.41 4.36 0.57
C SER A 35 7.57 3.83 2.00
N PRO A 36 8.55 4.32 2.76
CA PRO A 36 8.70 3.96 4.17
C PRO A 36 7.53 4.48 5.01
N VAL A 37 7.17 3.72 6.04
CA VAL A 37 6.13 4.10 7.02
C VAL A 37 6.73 4.08 8.42
N VAL A 38 6.44 5.11 9.22
CA VAL A 38 6.85 5.16 10.63
C VAL A 38 5.65 4.83 11.51
N ALA A 39 5.73 3.73 12.24
CA ALA A 39 4.67 3.28 13.12
C ALA A 39 5.24 2.57 14.36
N GLY A 40 4.64 2.79 15.54
CA GLY A 40 5.09 2.16 16.79
C GLY A 40 6.58 2.37 17.11
N GLY A 41 7.15 3.51 16.71
CA GLY A 41 8.58 3.79 16.90
C GLY A 41 9.50 2.95 16.01
N THR A 42 9.00 2.46 14.88
CA THR A 42 9.70 1.60 13.91
C THR A 42 9.52 2.17 12.51
N VAL A 43 10.57 2.14 11.69
CA VAL A 43 10.48 2.42 10.25
C VAL A 43 10.27 1.10 9.52
N LEU A 44 9.16 1.00 8.79
CA LEU A 44 8.81 -0.15 7.96
C LEU A 44 9.06 0.19 6.50
N VAL A 45 9.68 -0.71 5.73
CA VAL A 45 9.88 -0.55 4.29
C VAL A 45 9.87 -1.89 3.57
N GLY A 46 9.08 -1.97 2.49
CA GLY A 46 9.06 -3.12 1.59
C GLY A 46 10.19 -3.05 0.58
N GLY A 47 10.76 -4.20 0.25
CA GLY A 47 11.82 -4.33 -0.76
C GLY A 47 11.51 -5.37 -1.84
N TYR A 48 12.20 -5.26 -2.95
CA TYR A 48 12.17 -6.26 -4.03
C TYR A 48 12.99 -7.50 -3.71
N ASP A 49 13.64 -7.52 -2.54
CA ASP A 49 14.25 -8.70 -1.93
C ASP A 49 13.25 -9.63 -1.22
N ASN A 50 11.95 -9.44 -1.49
CA ASN A 50 10.82 -10.17 -0.92
C ASN A 50 10.72 -10.00 0.60
N ARG A 51 11.09 -8.83 1.13
CA ARG A 51 11.06 -8.59 2.58
C ARG A 51 10.34 -7.31 2.93
N LEU A 52 9.62 -7.37 4.05
CA LEU A 52 9.28 -6.20 4.83
C LEU A 52 10.35 -6.03 5.90
N HIS A 53 11.11 -4.94 5.84
CA HIS A 53 12.13 -4.60 6.83
C HIS A 53 11.56 -3.67 7.89
N ALA A 54 11.98 -3.87 9.14
CA ALA A 54 11.67 -3.02 10.28
C ALA A 54 12.95 -2.52 10.94
N LEU A 55 13.10 -1.21 10.98
CA LEU A 55 14.33 -0.58 11.40
C LEU A 55 14.11 0.36 12.58
N ASP A 56 15.15 0.53 13.38
CA ASP A 56 15.19 1.57 14.38
C ASP A 56 15.26 2.95 13.72
N PRO A 57 14.33 3.89 14.02
CA PRO A 57 14.29 5.19 13.37
C PRO A 57 15.49 6.10 13.67
N LYS A 58 16.20 5.86 14.76
CA LYS A 58 17.35 6.69 15.18
C LYS A 58 18.66 6.21 14.58
N THR A 59 18.83 4.90 14.47
CA THR A 59 20.11 4.29 14.11
C THR A 59 20.13 3.58 12.77
N GLY A 60 18.94 3.26 12.20
CA GLY A 60 18.81 2.43 11.00
C GLY A 60 19.11 0.95 11.23
N ALA A 61 19.36 0.54 12.49
CA ALA A 61 19.61 -0.86 12.80
C ALA A 61 18.35 -1.71 12.53
N SER A 62 18.54 -2.87 11.90
CA SER A 62 17.46 -3.83 11.68
C SER A 62 16.97 -4.38 13.02
N ARG A 63 15.66 -4.30 13.25
CA ARG A 63 14.98 -4.91 14.40
C ARG A 63 14.50 -6.30 14.06
N TRP A 64 13.85 -6.42 12.89
CA TRP A 64 13.37 -7.66 12.31
C TRP A 64 13.11 -7.48 10.82
N PHE A 65 12.94 -8.57 10.12
CA PHE A 65 12.35 -8.60 8.78
C PHE A 65 11.34 -9.74 8.68
N PHE A 66 10.40 -9.62 7.75
CA PHE A 66 9.44 -10.66 7.40
C PHE A 66 9.61 -11.01 5.92
N GLU A 67 9.74 -12.31 5.62
CA GLU A 67 9.86 -12.81 4.24
C GLU A 67 8.47 -13.06 3.64
N THR A 68 8.28 -12.63 2.40
CA THR A 68 7.10 -12.85 1.57
C THR A 68 7.47 -13.73 0.38
N ASP A 69 6.48 -14.34 -0.26
CA ASP A 69 6.70 -15.19 -1.44
C ASP A 69 6.84 -14.39 -2.74
N GLY A 70 6.72 -13.07 -2.68
CA GLY A 70 6.86 -12.15 -3.79
C GLY A 70 7.36 -10.79 -3.35
N GLN A 71 7.65 -9.91 -4.31
CA GLN A 71 8.16 -8.57 -4.06
C GLN A 71 7.16 -7.72 -3.26
N VAL A 72 7.66 -6.96 -2.27
CA VAL A 72 6.88 -6.00 -1.51
C VAL A 72 6.96 -4.64 -2.21
N HIS A 73 6.12 -4.44 -3.22
CA HIS A 73 6.06 -3.22 -4.01
C HIS A 73 5.29 -2.10 -3.31
N ALA A 74 4.20 -2.47 -2.66
CA ALA A 74 3.28 -1.53 -2.03
C ALA A 74 3.80 -1.00 -0.70
N THR A 75 3.43 0.24 -0.38
CA THR A 75 3.62 0.80 0.96
C THR A 75 2.68 0.10 1.93
N SER A 76 3.19 -0.38 3.05
CA SER A 76 2.36 -1.00 4.09
C SER A 76 1.41 0.03 4.71
N ALA A 77 0.15 -0.35 4.89
CA ALA A 77 -0.76 0.42 5.74
C ALA A 77 -0.66 -0.09 7.18
N VAL A 78 -0.77 0.79 8.16
CA VAL A 78 -0.65 0.39 9.57
C VAL A 78 -1.89 0.82 10.35
N ASP A 79 -2.46 -0.13 11.07
CA ASP A 79 -3.55 0.12 12.02
C ASP A 79 -3.44 -0.84 13.21
N ALA A 80 -3.79 -0.36 14.42
CA ALA A 80 -3.81 -1.12 15.67
C ALA A 80 -2.57 -1.99 15.92
N GLY A 81 -1.37 -1.50 15.54
CA GLY A 81 -0.11 -2.22 15.73
C GLY A 81 0.16 -3.34 14.71
N LEU A 82 -0.66 -3.46 13.68
CA LEU A 82 -0.48 -4.37 12.56
C LEU A 82 -0.09 -3.60 11.30
N ALA A 83 0.92 -4.08 10.58
CA ALA A 83 1.27 -3.64 9.24
C ALA A 83 0.58 -4.57 8.23
N TYR A 84 -0.24 -3.99 7.38
CA TYR A 84 -0.92 -4.71 6.30
C TYR A 84 -0.10 -4.58 5.02
N VAL A 85 0.37 -5.72 4.53
CA VAL A 85 1.24 -5.83 3.37
C VAL A 85 0.50 -6.58 2.27
N ALA A 86 0.30 -5.93 1.15
CA ALA A 86 -0.14 -6.56 -0.08
C ALA A 86 1.02 -6.53 -1.08
N GLY A 87 1.25 -7.62 -1.78
CA GLY A 87 2.41 -7.76 -2.66
C GLY A 87 2.14 -8.59 -3.91
N CYS A 88 3.23 -9.01 -4.54
CA CYS A 88 3.19 -9.80 -5.77
C CYS A 88 3.08 -11.31 -5.49
N ASP A 89 2.37 -11.72 -4.46
CA ASP A 89 2.15 -13.12 -4.09
C ASP A 89 0.67 -13.48 -3.88
N GLY A 90 -0.23 -12.51 -4.10
CA GLY A 90 -1.67 -12.72 -3.99
C GLY A 90 -2.20 -12.81 -2.56
N GLU A 91 -1.41 -12.40 -1.57
CA GLU A 91 -1.77 -12.41 -0.15
C GLU A 91 -1.85 -10.98 0.41
N LEU A 92 -2.83 -10.72 1.27
CA LEU A 92 -2.81 -9.59 2.19
C LEU A 92 -2.39 -10.11 3.57
N ARG A 93 -1.19 -9.75 4.01
CA ARG A 93 -0.65 -10.19 5.29
C ARG A 93 -0.79 -9.11 6.34
N ALA A 94 -1.17 -9.50 7.56
CA ALA A 94 -1.14 -8.67 8.75
C ALA A 94 0.06 -9.09 9.62
N ILE A 95 1.03 -8.19 9.78
CA ILE A 95 2.30 -8.45 10.48
C ILE A 95 2.37 -7.53 11.70
N ARG A 96 2.65 -8.08 12.87
CA ARG A 96 2.81 -7.29 14.09
C ARG A 96 4.03 -6.38 14.00
N VAL A 97 3.84 -5.09 14.17
CA VAL A 97 4.92 -4.10 14.12
C VAL A 97 5.95 -4.32 15.23
N ALA A 98 5.52 -4.86 16.38
CA ALA A 98 6.36 -5.04 17.55
C ALA A 98 7.45 -6.10 17.37
N ASP A 99 7.15 -7.21 16.65
CA ASP A 99 8.04 -8.38 16.61
C ASP A 99 8.16 -9.03 15.22
N GLY A 100 7.51 -8.49 14.20
CA GLY A 100 7.57 -9.00 12.84
C GLY A 100 6.84 -10.31 12.59
N LYS A 101 6.09 -10.83 13.56
CA LYS A 101 5.36 -12.10 13.39
C LYS A 101 4.04 -11.86 12.66
N GLN A 102 3.72 -12.78 11.74
CA GLN A 102 2.42 -12.76 11.06
C GLN A 102 1.31 -13.05 12.06
N ALA A 103 0.33 -12.16 12.12
CA ALA A 103 -0.89 -12.36 12.89
C ALA A 103 -1.90 -13.22 12.10
N PHE A 104 -2.05 -12.92 10.80
CA PHE A 104 -2.85 -13.69 9.85
C PHE A 104 -2.48 -13.30 8.41
N SER A 105 -2.97 -14.09 7.44
CA SER A 105 -3.01 -13.71 6.03
C SER A 105 -4.40 -13.95 5.44
N ILE A 106 -4.67 -13.27 4.35
CA ILE A 106 -5.92 -13.37 3.60
C ILE A 106 -5.57 -13.60 2.14
N PRO A 107 -5.88 -14.77 1.56
CA PRO A 107 -5.72 -14.99 0.13
C PRO A 107 -6.60 -14.02 -0.65
N SER A 108 -5.98 -13.04 -1.28
CA SER A 108 -6.68 -12.06 -2.10
C SER A 108 -6.78 -12.47 -3.57
N GLY A 109 -5.89 -13.34 -4.01
CA GLY A 109 -5.83 -13.86 -5.37
C GLY A 109 -5.37 -12.83 -6.41
N GLY A 110 -4.99 -11.63 -5.98
CA GLY A 110 -4.56 -10.56 -6.89
C GLY A 110 -3.17 -10.06 -6.54
N TYR A 111 -2.27 -10.01 -7.52
CA TYR A 111 -0.99 -9.32 -7.38
C TYR A 111 -1.19 -7.81 -7.40
N THR A 112 -0.47 -7.08 -6.58
CA THR A 112 -0.63 -5.63 -6.49
C THR A 112 0.68 -4.89 -6.28
N GLY A 113 0.76 -3.69 -6.89
CA GLY A 113 1.72 -2.65 -6.54
C GLY A 113 1.06 -1.46 -5.84
N ALA A 114 -0.27 -1.51 -5.66
CA ALA A 114 -1.03 -0.47 -4.98
C ALA A 114 -0.97 -0.64 -3.47
N SER A 115 -0.77 0.45 -2.75
CA SER A 115 -0.80 0.44 -1.29
C SER A 115 -2.23 0.26 -0.79
N PRO A 116 -2.48 -0.63 0.19
CA PRO A 116 -3.80 -0.76 0.78
C PRO A 116 -4.18 0.49 1.56
N ALA A 117 -5.43 0.93 1.42
CA ALA A 117 -6.04 1.97 2.25
C ALA A 117 -6.95 1.32 3.28
N LEU A 118 -6.89 1.76 4.55
CA LEU A 118 -7.61 1.16 5.66
C LEU A 118 -8.72 2.07 6.18
N GLN A 119 -9.92 1.55 6.34
CA GLN A 119 -11.02 2.24 7.01
C GLN A 119 -12.05 1.24 7.56
N GLY A 120 -12.49 1.43 8.80
CA GLY A 120 -13.61 0.69 9.39
C GLY A 120 -13.42 -0.83 9.38
N GLY A 121 -12.23 -1.33 9.70
CA GLY A 121 -11.93 -2.77 9.71
C GLY A 121 -11.80 -3.39 8.32
N ARG A 122 -11.63 -2.56 7.27
CA ARG A 122 -11.46 -3.02 5.89
C ARG A 122 -10.20 -2.46 5.27
N ALA A 123 -9.64 -3.22 4.32
CA ALA A 123 -8.55 -2.81 3.44
C ALA A 123 -9.07 -2.73 1.99
N PHE A 124 -8.61 -1.70 1.26
CA PHE A 124 -9.00 -1.47 -0.14
C PHE A 124 -7.77 -1.23 -0.99
N TYR A 125 -7.66 -1.94 -2.11
CA TYR A 125 -6.55 -1.75 -3.06
C TYR A 125 -6.91 -2.28 -4.45
N GLY A 126 -6.23 -1.73 -5.45
CA GLY A 126 -6.30 -2.21 -6.83
C GLY A 126 -5.34 -3.36 -7.09
N THR A 127 -5.59 -4.17 -8.11
CA THR A 127 -4.74 -5.28 -8.52
C THR A 127 -4.29 -5.15 -9.96
N PHE A 128 -3.29 -5.95 -10.34
CA PHE A 128 -2.83 -6.07 -11.72
C PHE A 128 -3.76 -6.93 -12.58
N GLU A 129 -4.68 -7.68 -11.95
CA GLU A 129 -5.71 -8.49 -12.59
C GLU A 129 -7.02 -7.71 -12.82
N ASP A 130 -6.92 -6.39 -13.00
CA ASP A 130 -8.02 -5.51 -13.39
C ASP A 130 -9.15 -5.39 -12.34
N GLU A 131 -8.84 -5.67 -11.08
CA GLU A 131 -9.82 -5.65 -9.99
C GLU A 131 -9.47 -4.61 -8.92
N VAL A 132 -10.50 -4.14 -8.23
CA VAL A 132 -10.39 -3.47 -6.93
C VAL A 132 -11.00 -4.36 -5.89
N LEU A 133 -10.29 -4.56 -4.78
CA LEU A 133 -10.71 -5.42 -3.69
C LEU A 133 -11.12 -4.60 -2.48
N GLY A 134 -12.22 -5.01 -1.85
CA GLY A 134 -12.57 -4.65 -0.49
C GLY A 134 -12.44 -5.89 0.39
N VAL A 135 -11.48 -5.86 1.31
CA VAL A 135 -11.13 -6.99 2.17
C VAL A 135 -11.64 -6.71 3.58
N ASP A 136 -12.42 -7.60 4.14
CA ASP A 136 -12.85 -7.57 5.53
C ASP A 136 -11.75 -8.19 6.41
N LEU A 137 -11.14 -7.36 7.26
CA LEU A 137 -10.00 -7.75 8.07
C LEU A 137 -10.40 -8.58 9.29
N GLU A 138 -11.61 -8.38 9.82
CA GLU A 138 -12.14 -9.15 10.94
C GLU A 138 -12.59 -10.53 10.46
N ALA A 139 -13.41 -10.58 9.41
CA ALA A 139 -13.84 -11.84 8.79
C ALA A 139 -12.73 -12.55 8.01
N ARG A 140 -11.58 -11.91 7.79
CA ARG A 140 -10.39 -12.40 7.08
C ARG A 140 -10.70 -12.95 5.69
N LYS A 141 -11.45 -12.18 4.91
CA LYS A 141 -11.85 -12.57 3.55
C LYS A 141 -12.04 -11.36 2.64
N VAL A 142 -11.98 -11.61 1.34
CA VAL A 142 -12.42 -10.62 0.35
C VAL A 142 -13.94 -10.49 0.47
N ALA A 143 -14.40 -9.28 0.85
CA ALA A 143 -15.82 -8.98 1.01
C ALA A 143 -16.49 -8.69 -0.33
N TRP A 144 -15.76 -8.01 -1.22
CA TRP A 144 -16.23 -7.72 -2.56
C TRP A 144 -15.07 -7.52 -3.53
N ARG A 145 -15.38 -7.70 -4.82
CA ARG A 145 -14.50 -7.42 -5.96
C ARG A 145 -15.23 -6.50 -6.92
N TYR A 146 -14.54 -5.50 -7.42
CA TYR A 146 -15.02 -4.65 -8.49
C TYR A 146 -14.13 -4.81 -9.71
N GLN A 147 -14.75 -4.94 -10.86
CA GLN A 147 -14.11 -4.93 -12.16
C GLN A 147 -14.95 -4.06 -13.09
N HIS A 148 -14.29 -3.20 -13.88
CA HIS A 148 -15.05 -2.37 -14.83
C HIS A 148 -15.73 -3.26 -15.88
N PRO A 149 -17.05 -3.12 -16.12
CA PRO A 149 -17.81 -4.09 -16.91
C PRO A 149 -17.39 -4.19 -18.38
N GLN A 150 -16.82 -3.14 -18.94
CA GLN A 150 -16.44 -3.09 -20.36
C GLN A 150 -14.93 -2.92 -20.59
N ARG A 151 -14.16 -2.59 -19.57
CA ARG A 151 -12.74 -2.23 -19.70
C ARG A 151 -11.94 -2.93 -18.62
N ARG A 152 -11.06 -3.80 -19.04
CA ARG A 152 -10.20 -4.55 -18.17
C ARG A 152 -8.79 -4.04 -18.27
N PHE A 153 -8.35 -3.31 -17.28
CA PHE A 153 -7.02 -2.72 -17.17
C PHE A 153 -6.57 -2.65 -15.72
N PRO A 154 -5.29 -2.89 -15.44
CA PRO A 154 -4.74 -2.88 -14.09
C PRO A 154 -4.95 -1.57 -13.35
N PHE A 155 -5.07 -1.69 -12.02
CA PHE A 155 -5.11 -0.57 -11.09
C PHE A 155 -3.76 -0.45 -10.37
N TYR A 156 -2.95 0.54 -10.76
CA TYR A 156 -1.65 0.82 -10.12
C TYR A 156 -1.74 1.89 -9.03
N SER A 157 -2.76 2.71 -9.10
CA SER A 157 -3.05 3.78 -8.15
C SER A 157 -3.41 3.20 -6.78
N SER A 158 -2.85 3.74 -5.72
CA SER A 158 -3.32 3.47 -4.36
C SER A 158 -4.67 4.16 -4.13
N ALA A 159 -5.53 3.57 -3.31
CA ALA A 159 -6.85 4.09 -3.06
C ALA A 159 -6.85 5.28 -2.09
N ALA A 160 -7.71 6.28 -2.33
CA ALA A 160 -8.10 7.28 -1.35
C ALA A 160 -9.49 6.98 -0.80
N LEU A 161 -9.71 7.27 0.48
CA LEU A 161 -10.97 7.01 1.17
C LEU A 161 -11.62 8.31 1.63
N GLY A 162 -12.90 8.47 1.37
CA GLY A 162 -13.68 9.63 1.80
C GLY A 162 -15.17 9.46 1.51
N ASP A 163 -16.03 10.01 2.35
CA ASP A 163 -17.49 10.02 2.20
C ASP A 163 -18.08 8.64 1.87
N GLY A 164 -17.57 7.59 2.51
CA GLY A 164 -18.03 6.22 2.29
C GLY A 164 -17.62 5.64 0.94
N LYS A 165 -16.65 6.27 0.26
CA LYS A 165 -16.18 5.84 -1.06
C LYS A 165 -14.70 5.46 -1.06
N VAL A 166 -14.36 4.55 -1.94
CA VAL A 166 -13.00 4.18 -2.33
C VAL A 166 -12.76 4.78 -3.71
N VAL A 167 -11.76 5.67 -3.82
CA VAL A 167 -11.46 6.36 -5.08
C VAL A 167 -10.05 5.98 -5.53
N LEU A 168 -9.91 5.59 -6.78
CA LEU A 168 -8.62 5.22 -7.38
C LEU A 168 -8.60 5.46 -8.89
N GLY A 169 -7.40 5.60 -9.43
CA GLY A 169 -7.17 5.73 -10.86
C GLY A 169 -6.97 4.37 -11.53
N GLY A 170 -7.46 4.24 -12.76
CA GLY A 170 -7.30 3.04 -13.59
C GLY A 170 -6.50 3.31 -14.87
N ARG A 171 -5.83 2.28 -15.38
CA ARG A 171 -5.20 2.33 -16.70
C ARG A 171 -6.20 2.28 -17.86
N ASP A 172 -7.47 2.06 -17.56
CA ASP A 172 -8.61 2.20 -18.48
C ASP A 172 -8.96 3.67 -18.79
N LYS A 173 -8.15 4.62 -18.30
CA LYS A 173 -8.33 6.08 -18.44
C LYS A 173 -9.54 6.61 -17.67
N HIS A 174 -9.83 6.02 -16.52
CA HIS A 174 -10.87 6.51 -15.62
C HIS A 174 -10.37 6.66 -14.19
N VAL A 175 -10.98 7.59 -13.48
CA VAL A 175 -11.04 7.60 -12.02
C VAL A 175 -12.32 6.91 -11.62
N HIS A 176 -12.22 5.96 -10.71
CA HIS A 176 -13.35 5.19 -10.19
C HIS A 176 -13.63 5.59 -8.76
N ALA A 177 -14.90 5.80 -8.44
CA ALA A 177 -15.35 5.89 -7.06
C ALA A 177 -16.34 4.76 -6.80
N LEU A 178 -16.01 3.93 -5.82
CA LEU A 178 -16.79 2.77 -5.43
C LEU A 178 -17.38 3.00 -4.04
N ASP A 179 -18.56 2.50 -3.80
CA ASP A 179 -19.12 2.41 -2.46
C ASP A 179 -18.27 1.46 -1.60
N ALA A 180 -17.73 1.93 -0.50
CA ALA A 180 -16.79 1.18 0.32
C ALA A 180 -17.43 -0.06 0.98
N ALA A 181 -18.74 -0.05 1.22
CA ALA A 181 -19.44 -1.17 1.83
C ALA A 181 -19.70 -2.31 0.85
N THR A 182 -20.03 -1.98 -0.41
CA THR A 182 -20.57 -2.94 -1.39
C THR A 182 -19.69 -3.16 -2.62
N GLY A 183 -18.70 -2.29 -2.87
CA GLY A 183 -17.88 -2.30 -4.08
C GLY A 183 -18.60 -1.84 -5.35
N LYS A 184 -19.87 -1.41 -5.26
CA LYS A 184 -20.61 -0.90 -6.42
C LYS A 184 -20.04 0.44 -6.87
N ALA A 185 -19.93 0.62 -8.19
CA ALA A 185 -19.53 1.91 -8.75
C ALA A 185 -20.55 3.00 -8.39
N ALA A 186 -20.08 4.05 -7.71
CA ALA A 186 -20.86 5.23 -7.43
C ALA A 186 -20.80 6.20 -8.63
N TRP A 187 -19.60 6.40 -9.16
CA TRP A 187 -19.36 7.17 -10.38
C TRP A 187 -17.99 6.80 -10.98
N THR A 188 -17.82 7.14 -12.25
CA THR A 188 -16.54 7.13 -12.96
C THR A 188 -16.33 8.46 -13.66
N PHE A 189 -15.07 8.87 -13.77
CA PHE A 189 -14.69 10.08 -14.48
C PHE A 189 -13.63 9.75 -15.53
N ALA A 190 -13.94 10.04 -16.81
CA ALA A 190 -13.03 9.78 -17.92
C ALA A 190 -11.88 10.78 -17.95
N THR A 191 -10.67 10.30 -18.09
CA THR A 191 -9.44 11.10 -18.26
C THR A 191 -8.88 10.93 -19.69
N ARG A 192 -7.93 11.78 -20.07
CA ARG A 192 -7.30 11.71 -21.40
C ARG A 192 -6.29 10.57 -21.52
N ALA A 193 -5.71 10.14 -20.42
CA ALA A 193 -4.69 9.10 -20.35
C ALA A 193 -4.92 8.18 -19.15
N ARG A 194 -4.15 7.08 -19.05
CA ARG A 194 -4.12 6.22 -17.87
C ARG A 194 -3.82 7.03 -16.60
N VAL A 195 -4.37 6.60 -15.49
CA VAL A 195 -4.18 7.22 -14.19
C VAL A 195 -3.41 6.25 -13.29
N ASP A 196 -2.11 6.46 -13.19
CA ASP A 196 -1.22 5.69 -12.31
C ASP A 196 -0.98 6.43 -10.97
N SER A 197 -1.25 7.75 -10.92
CA SER A 197 -1.15 8.56 -9.71
C SER A 197 -2.23 8.18 -8.69
N SER A 198 -1.88 8.24 -7.42
CA SER A 198 -2.83 8.00 -6.33
C SER A 198 -3.64 9.27 -6.07
N PRO A 199 -4.99 9.20 -6.01
CA PRO A 199 -5.83 10.35 -5.73
C PRO A 199 -5.66 10.84 -4.30
N ALA A 200 -5.98 12.13 -4.09
CA ALA A 200 -6.17 12.72 -2.79
C ALA A 200 -7.59 13.29 -2.70
N ILE A 201 -8.22 13.19 -1.53
CA ILE A 201 -9.55 13.74 -1.26
C ILE A 201 -9.40 14.87 -0.25
N ALA A 202 -9.84 16.08 -0.63
CA ALA A 202 -9.84 17.23 0.25
C ALA A 202 -11.01 18.18 -0.10
N GLY A 203 -11.71 18.70 0.91
CA GLY A 203 -12.80 19.66 0.74
C GLY A 203 -13.92 19.18 -0.19
N GLY A 204 -14.26 17.87 -0.16
CA GLY A 204 -15.29 17.27 -1.03
C GLY A 204 -14.85 17.11 -2.49
N ARG A 205 -13.57 17.28 -2.80
CA ARG A 205 -13.00 17.16 -4.16
C ARG A 205 -11.98 16.04 -4.21
N VAL A 206 -11.86 15.45 -5.39
CA VAL A 206 -10.84 14.45 -5.73
C VAL A 206 -9.79 15.12 -6.62
N PHE A 207 -8.53 14.98 -6.25
CA PHE A 207 -7.38 15.45 -7.04
C PHE A 207 -6.60 14.22 -7.53
N VAL A 208 -6.28 14.17 -8.84
CA VAL A 208 -5.51 13.10 -9.48
C VAL A 208 -4.51 13.68 -10.49
#